data_4715c56edde9a47ddefacaa6de54132c
#
_entry.id   4715c56edde9a47ddefacaa6de54132c
#
_cell.length_a   1.000
_cell.length_b   1.000
_cell.length_c   1.000
_cell.angle_alpha   90.00
_cell.angle_beta   90.00
_cell.angle_gamma   90.00
#
_symmetry.space_group_name_H-M   'P 1'
#
loop_
_entity.id
_entity.type
_entity.pdbx_description
1 polymer ?
#
loop_
_entity_poly.entity_id
_entity_poly.type
_entity_poly.pdbx_seq_one_letter_code
_entity_poly.pdbx_strand_id
1 'polypeptide(L)'
;SNPSEITEGELTDTASLVLKDKDAATGQLNKLYKLMQSRQEHLFLDNRLIGDSHTDNAYGGTTGNEVTPIESNTIDASYSILQRDWSRYLEDIAQSNQLIIGSEQLFKKGDLTEAEYHSFKAQGEIFRALMMFRMARLWGGFPMITTIAKTITYENINEIYPFYYPARTPVEDCYKQIVKDLEDAEQYAPAISNADRTVFSKTVAQALLAKVYAEKPMQNYDKVIEYADKVRATDGVALEPDYGTLFEFNGATNDIVKRNTTEGLLEVQFKPGSGNWESWMYTRPLENPDYAFSWAKWITPSRDLIKAFEDEKDEIRKNQSIVYYTCGWSNYYPASHYPFMYKVRSGMSNEYVLRLADIMLLEAEAYAYKGELDKAADIVDIIRERVKLQPLTADKKSSKDAMIEAVLHERRLELAFEGERWFDLCRNGKVEQYLNNLNSRDSGRLPLLRKYSQELYLMPIPQTAIDKNENLKQNPGY
;
A
#
# COMPACT_ATOMS: atom_id res chain seq x y z
N SER A 1 22.02 10.21 -21.83
CA SER A 1 20.58 10.43 -21.77
C SER A 1 19.91 9.90 -23.03
N ASN A 2 18.63 9.57 -22.94
CA ASN A 2 17.84 9.13 -24.07
C ASN A 2 17.38 10.35 -24.90
N PRO A 3 17.75 10.46 -26.19
CA PRO A 3 17.39 11.64 -26.99
C PRO A 3 15.88 11.75 -27.25
N SER A 4 15.08 10.74 -26.97
CA SER A 4 13.62 10.77 -27.11
C SER A 4 12.89 11.36 -25.90
N GLU A 5 13.60 11.72 -24.84
CA GLU A 5 13.03 12.13 -23.57
C GLU A 5 13.55 13.48 -23.10
N ILE A 6 12.74 14.17 -22.28
CA ILE A 6 13.17 15.33 -21.51
C ILE A 6 13.47 14.81 -20.10
N THR A 7 14.74 14.83 -19.69
CA THR A 7 15.15 14.38 -18.37
C THR A 7 15.16 15.52 -17.37
N GLU A 8 15.17 15.19 -16.08
CA GLU A 8 15.27 16.17 -14.99
C GLU A 8 16.53 17.05 -15.08
N GLY A 9 17.62 16.56 -15.72
CA GLY A 9 18.87 17.29 -15.88
C GLY A 9 19.02 18.02 -17.21
N GLU A 10 18.13 17.84 -18.20
CA GLU A 10 18.28 18.31 -19.57
C GLU A 10 17.35 19.48 -19.91
N LEU A 11 17.16 20.40 -19.01
CA LEU A 11 16.29 21.55 -19.24
C LEU A 11 17.07 22.67 -19.94
N THR A 12 16.56 23.08 -21.10
CA THR A 12 17.14 24.17 -21.87
C THR A 12 16.07 25.21 -22.15
N ASP A 13 16.51 26.44 -22.47
CA ASP A 13 15.60 27.55 -22.84
C ASP A 13 14.75 27.25 -24.06
N THR A 14 15.15 26.26 -24.89
CA THR A 14 14.43 25.87 -26.10
C THR A 14 13.42 24.74 -25.83
N ALA A 15 13.44 24.10 -24.67
CA ALA A 15 12.49 23.07 -24.33
C ALA A 15 11.08 23.66 -24.14
N SER A 16 10.07 23.04 -24.75
CA SER A 16 8.67 23.42 -24.50
C SER A 16 8.31 23.21 -23.03
N LEU A 17 7.59 24.19 -22.47
CA LEU A 17 7.13 24.08 -21.09
C LEU A 17 6.09 22.96 -20.97
N VAL A 18 6.29 22.08 -20.00
CA VAL A 18 5.32 21.04 -19.63
C VAL A 18 4.13 21.67 -18.89
N LEU A 19 4.43 22.61 -17.99
CA LEU A 19 3.46 23.41 -17.25
C LEU A 19 3.72 24.88 -17.59
N LYS A 20 2.67 25.62 -17.95
CA LYS A 20 2.86 26.97 -18.47
C LYS A 20 3.19 28.01 -17.41
N ASP A 21 2.77 27.82 -16.16
CA ASP A 21 2.93 28.78 -15.07
C ASP A 21 2.77 28.10 -13.71
N LYS A 22 2.91 28.88 -12.63
CA LYS A 22 2.75 28.39 -11.26
C LYS A 22 1.35 27.82 -11.01
N ASP A 23 0.29 28.42 -11.55
CA ASP A 23 -1.07 27.92 -11.38
C ASP A 23 -1.24 26.54 -11.99
N ALA A 24 -0.61 26.30 -13.15
CA ALA A 24 -0.59 24.99 -13.77
C ALA A 24 0.16 23.96 -12.90
N ALA A 25 1.25 24.36 -12.24
CA ALA A 25 1.97 23.50 -11.31
C ALA A 25 1.12 23.15 -10.09
N THR A 26 0.43 24.14 -9.51
CA THR A 26 -0.52 23.90 -8.41
C THR A 26 -1.64 22.95 -8.84
N GLY A 27 -2.18 23.14 -10.05
CA GLY A 27 -3.19 22.25 -10.61
C GLY A 27 -2.69 20.82 -10.80
N GLN A 28 -1.44 20.65 -11.24
CA GLN A 28 -0.83 19.33 -11.41
C GLN A 28 -0.61 18.63 -10.07
N LEU A 29 -0.16 19.37 -9.04
CA LEU A 29 -0.04 18.81 -7.68
C LEU A 29 -1.41 18.39 -7.15
N ASN A 30 -2.43 19.23 -7.30
CA ASN A 30 -3.79 18.89 -6.88
C ASN A 30 -4.32 17.65 -7.61
N LYS A 31 -3.93 17.47 -8.87
CA LYS A 31 -4.27 16.25 -9.63
C LYS A 31 -3.68 15.00 -8.97
N LEU A 32 -2.44 15.05 -8.46
CA LEU A 32 -1.84 13.92 -7.75
C LEU A 32 -2.64 13.58 -6.48
N TYR A 33 -3.04 14.59 -5.70
CA TYR A 33 -3.89 14.37 -4.53
C TYR A 33 -5.25 13.78 -4.92
N LYS A 34 -5.82 14.23 -6.02
CA LYS A 34 -7.09 13.71 -6.52
C LYS A 34 -6.97 12.25 -6.98
N LEU A 35 -5.83 11.88 -7.55
CA LEU A 35 -5.57 10.49 -7.91
C LEU A 35 -5.54 9.58 -6.67
N MET A 36 -5.06 10.05 -5.52
CA MET A 36 -5.12 9.29 -4.28
C MET A 36 -6.56 8.93 -3.89
N GLN A 37 -7.52 9.82 -4.15
CA GLN A 37 -8.94 9.57 -3.87
C GLN A 37 -9.64 8.75 -4.97
N SER A 38 -9.28 8.94 -6.23
CA SER A 38 -10.00 8.35 -7.36
C SER A 38 -9.50 6.96 -7.75
N ARG A 39 -8.27 6.61 -7.39
CA ARG A 39 -7.66 5.30 -7.73
C ARG A 39 -7.93 4.25 -6.65
N GLN A 40 -9.18 4.12 -6.22
CA GLN A 40 -9.55 3.25 -5.11
C GLN A 40 -9.33 1.75 -5.40
N GLU A 41 -9.39 1.33 -6.66
CA GLU A 41 -9.15 -0.07 -6.99
C GLU A 41 -7.71 -0.48 -6.65
N HIS A 42 -6.72 0.05 -7.32
CA HIS A 42 -5.34 -0.43 -7.13
C HIS A 42 -4.70 0.02 -5.82
N LEU A 43 -5.06 1.21 -5.32
CA LEU A 43 -4.48 1.69 -4.07
C LEU A 43 -5.05 0.98 -2.83
N PHE A 44 -6.33 0.59 -2.85
CA PHE A 44 -7.00 0.09 -1.66
C PHE A 44 -7.66 -1.26 -1.84
N LEU A 45 -8.63 -1.40 -2.74
CA LEU A 45 -9.40 -2.64 -2.90
C LEU A 45 -8.50 -3.81 -3.32
N ASP A 46 -7.76 -3.66 -4.40
CA ASP A 46 -6.92 -4.73 -4.94
C ASP A 46 -5.72 -4.99 -4.03
N ASN A 47 -5.23 -3.94 -3.36
CA ASN A 47 -4.19 -4.09 -2.35
C ASN A 47 -4.65 -4.96 -1.17
N ARG A 48 -5.92 -4.85 -0.75
CA ARG A 48 -6.51 -5.72 0.26
C ARG A 48 -6.75 -7.14 -0.26
N LEU A 49 -7.21 -7.28 -1.49
CA LEU A 49 -7.38 -8.61 -2.10
C LEU A 49 -6.07 -9.37 -2.10
N ILE A 50 -4.99 -8.76 -2.57
CA ILE A 50 -3.67 -9.37 -2.60
C ILE A 50 -3.08 -9.46 -1.19
N GLY A 51 -3.18 -8.40 -0.41
CA GLY A 51 -2.59 -8.34 0.92
C GLY A 51 -3.25 -9.25 1.95
N ASP A 52 -4.56 -9.47 1.83
CA ASP A 52 -5.33 -10.22 2.82
C ASP A 52 -6.03 -11.46 2.25
N SER A 53 -6.78 -11.34 1.15
CA SER A 53 -7.54 -12.50 0.62
C SER A 53 -6.66 -13.53 -0.07
N HIS A 54 -5.47 -13.15 -0.54
CA HIS A 54 -4.46 -14.05 -1.07
C HIS A 54 -3.66 -14.76 0.05
N THR A 55 -4.07 -14.58 1.31
CA THR A 55 -3.38 -15.08 2.50
C THR A 55 -4.34 -15.81 3.43
N ASP A 56 -3.84 -16.14 4.63
CA ASP A 56 -4.61 -16.75 5.71
C ASP A 56 -5.55 -15.77 6.44
N ASN A 57 -5.58 -14.49 6.04
CA ASN A 57 -6.42 -13.48 6.71
C ASN A 57 -7.87 -13.46 6.21
N ALA A 58 -8.10 -13.76 4.94
CA ALA A 58 -9.43 -13.61 4.35
C ALA A 58 -9.67 -14.58 3.21
N TYR A 59 -10.96 -14.77 2.92
CA TYR A 59 -11.43 -15.42 1.70
C TYR A 59 -11.65 -14.37 0.61
N GLY A 60 -11.71 -14.79 -0.65
CA GLY A 60 -12.13 -13.92 -1.74
C GLY A 60 -13.57 -13.43 -1.58
N GLY A 61 -14.38 -14.18 -0.84
CA GLY A 61 -15.73 -13.79 -0.45
C GLY A 61 -16.82 -14.14 -1.44
N THR A 62 -16.46 -14.56 -2.64
CA THR A 62 -17.38 -14.99 -3.67
C THR A 62 -16.73 -16.08 -4.53
N THR A 63 -17.53 -16.82 -5.25
CA THR A 63 -17.08 -17.85 -6.19
C THR A 63 -16.94 -17.30 -7.62
N GLY A 64 -17.08 -15.99 -7.81
CA GLY A 64 -16.93 -15.35 -9.11
C GLY A 64 -15.46 -15.31 -9.58
N ASN A 65 -15.28 -15.37 -10.91
CA ASN A 65 -13.95 -15.41 -11.52
C ASN A 65 -13.06 -14.20 -11.21
N GLU A 66 -13.64 -13.11 -10.74
CA GLU A 66 -12.90 -11.89 -10.40
C GLU A 66 -12.00 -12.06 -9.20
N VAL A 67 -12.38 -12.90 -8.23
CA VAL A 67 -11.63 -13.05 -6.97
C VAL A 67 -11.18 -14.47 -6.66
N THR A 68 -11.76 -15.49 -7.30
CA THR A 68 -11.35 -16.89 -7.04
C THR A 68 -9.87 -17.16 -7.31
N PRO A 69 -9.22 -16.56 -8.33
CA PRO A 69 -7.78 -16.76 -8.53
C PRO A 69 -6.92 -16.28 -7.35
N ILE A 70 -7.38 -15.26 -6.64
CA ILE A 70 -6.71 -14.72 -5.44
C ILE A 70 -6.70 -15.79 -4.32
N GLU A 71 -7.87 -16.35 -4.02
CA GLU A 71 -8.01 -17.31 -2.92
C GLU A 71 -7.43 -18.69 -3.26
N SER A 72 -7.66 -19.18 -4.47
CA SER A 72 -7.21 -20.50 -4.91
C SER A 72 -5.77 -20.54 -5.43
N ASN A 73 -5.08 -19.41 -5.46
CA ASN A 73 -3.72 -19.25 -5.98
C ASN A 73 -3.60 -19.68 -7.44
N THR A 74 -4.51 -19.18 -8.27
CA THR A 74 -4.51 -19.44 -9.71
C THR A 74 -4.36 -18.17 -10.53
N ILE A 75 -3.75 -17.14 -9.94
CA ILE A 75 -3.44 -15.89 -10.64
C ILE A 75 -2.49 -16.20 -11.80
N ASP A 76 -2.82 -15.69 -12.98
CA ASP A 76 -1.98 -15.79 -14.17
C ASP A 76 -1.90 -14.45 -14.91
N ALA A 77 -1.17 -14.42 -16.02
CA ALA A 77 -0.95 -13.20 -16.78
C ALA A 77 -2.24 -12.61 -17.41
N SER A 78 -3.32 -13.37 -17.47
CA SER A 78 -4.60 -12.92 -18.02
C SER A 78 -5.51 -12.30 -16.97
N TYR A 79 -5.10 -12.25 -15.70
CA TYR A 79 -5.94 -11.75 -14.62
C TYR A 79 -6.22 -10.24 -14.79
N SER A 80 -7.50 -9.92 -15.03
CA SER A 80 -7.93 -8.56 -15.42
C SER A 80 -7.64 -7.48 -14.39
N ILE A 81 -7.71 -7.81 -13.11
CA ILE A 81 -7.40 -6.86 -12.03
C ILE A 81 -5.96 -6.37 -12.12
N LEU A 82 -5.01 -7.29 -12.30
CA LEU A 82 -3.60 -6.93 -12.42
C LEU A 82 -3.28 -6.18 -13.72
N GLN A 83 -3.99 -6.48 -14.81
CA GLN A 83 -3.85 -5.72 -16.07
C GLN A 83 -4.23 -4.26 -15.88
N ARG A 84 -5.36 -4.03 -15.21
CA ARG A 84 -5.82 -2.67 -14.89
C ARG A 84 -4.85 -1.94 -13.99
N ASP A 85 -4.41 -2.58 -12.91
CA ASP A 85 -3.55 -1.97 -11.91
C ASP A 85 -2.17 -1.59 -12.48
N TRP A 86 -1.58 -2.46 -13.29
CA TRP A 86 -0.33 -2.19 -14.00
C TRP A 86 -0.42 -0.89 -14.82
N SER A 87 -1.45 -0.78 -15.64
CA SER A 87 -1.65 0.39 -16.49
C SER A 87 -1.85 1.67 -15.66
N ARG A 88 -2.63 1.58 -14.59
CA ARG A 88 -2.94 2.74 -13.74
C ARG A 88 -1.75 3.22 -12.94
N TYR A 89 -0.94 2.32 -12.40
CA TYR A 89 0.31 2.71 -11.75
C TYR A 89 1.25 3.44 -12.69
N LEU A 90 1.42 2.95 -13.92
CA LEU A 90 2.26 3.63 -14.91
C LEU A 90 1.72 5.00 -15.31
N GLU A 91 0.40 5.13 -15.46
CA GLU A 91 -0.25 6.43 -15.70
C GLU A 91 0.00 7.40 -14.56
N ASP A 92 -0.14 6.93 -13.32
CA ASP A 92 0.06 7.76 -12.13
C ASP A 92 1.51 8.25 -12.03
N ILE A 93 2.48 7.36 -12.31
CA ILE A 93 3.91 7.72 -12.36
C ILE A 93 4.15 8.81 -13.41
N ALA A 94 3.54 8.68 -14.59
CA ALA A 94 3.65 9.69 -15.64
C ALA A 94 3.12 11.05 -15.19
N GLN A 95 2.07 11.09 -14.38
CA GLN A 95 1.54 12.36 -13.85
C GLN A 95 2.52 13.02 -12.86
N SER A 96 3.24 12.24 -12.07
CA SER A 96 4.26 12.79 -11.18
C SER A 96 5.44 13.39 -11.98
N ASN A 97 5.81 12.76 -13.08
CA ASN A 97 6.88 13.27 -13.96
C ASN A 97 6.51 14.64 -14.53
N GLN A 98 5.24 14.85 -14.87
CA GLN A 98 4.74 16.15 -15.34
C GLN A 98 4.99 17.25 -14.30
N LEU A 99 4.71 16.97 -13.04
CA LEU A 99 4.91 17.94 -11.96
C LEU A 99 6.40 18.19 -11.71
N ILE A 100 7.21 17.15 -11.61
CA ILE A 100 8.63 17.26 -11.26
C ILE A 100 9.39 18.01 -12.35
N ILE A 101 9.23 17.61 -13.60
CA ILE A 101 9.92 18.22 -14.73
C ILE A 101 9.35 19.62 -15.02
N GLY A 102 8.03 19.76 -15.01
CA GLY A 102 7.38 21.04 -15.26
C GLY A 102 7.75 22.10 -14.23
N SER A 103 7.81 21.75 -12.95
CA SER A 103 8.21 22.71 -11.91
C SER A 103 9.68 23.10 -12.01
N GLU A 104 10.57 22.17 -12.39
CA GLU A 104 11.97 22.50 -12.63
C GLU A 104 12.14 23.49 -13.78
N GLN A 105 11.41 23.29 -14.88
CA GLN A 105 11.41 24.24 -16.01
C GLN A 105 10.98 25.63 -15.57
N LEU A 106 9.89 25.73 -14.80
CA LEU A 106 9.39 27.00 -14.29
C LEU A 106 10.39 27.69 -13.36
N PHE A 107 11.06 26.93 -12.50
CA PHE A 107 12.08 27.46 -11.63
C PHE A 107 13.28 28.03 -12.43
N LYS A 108 13.78 27.28 -13.39
CA LYS A 108 14.91 27.75 -14.25
C LYS A 108 14.54 28.96 -15.07
N LYS A 109 13.25 29.11 -15.44
CA LYS A 109 12.75 30.27 -16.13
C LYS A 109 12.55 31.51 -15.22
N GLY A 110 12.54 31.28 -13.89
CA GLY A 110 12.32 32.34 -12.90
C GLY A 110 10.86 32.53 -12.48
N ASP A 111 9.96 31.63 -12.85
CA ASP A 111 8.54 31.72 -12.52
C ASP A 111 8.16 31.10 -11.16
N LEU A 112 9.09 30.38 -10.55
CA LEU A 112 8.97 29.83 -9.19
C LEU A 112 10.14 30.28 -8.35
N THR A 113 9.89 30.53 -7.07
CA THR A 113 10.96 30.64 -6.09
C THR A 113 11.60 29.28 -5.86
N GLU A 114 12.81 29.25 -5.29
CA GLU A 114 13.47 28.01 -4.94
C GLU A 114 12.63 27.17 -3.98
N ALA A 115 12.03 27.79 -2.96
CA ALA A 115 11.17 27.12 -1.99
C ALA A 115 9.94 26.51 -2.64
N GLU A 116 9.29 27.23 -3.55
CA GLU A 116 8.13 26.73 -4.30
C GLU A 116 8.50 25.52 -5.16
N TYR A 117 9.60 25.63 -5.90
CA TYR A 117 10.10 24.53 -6.72
C TYR A 117 10.38 23.28 -5.88
N HIS A 118 11.14 23.42 -4.80
CA HIS A 118 11.45 22.28 -3.94
C HIS A 118 10.22 21.63 -3.34
N SER A 119 9.20 22.40 -2.97
CA SER A 119 7.95 21.87 -2.43
C SER A 119 7.18 21.07 -3.49
N PHE A 120 7.03 21.59 -4.70
CA PHE A 120 6.39 20.87 -5.80
C PHE A 120 7.12 19.57 -6.13
N LYS A 121 8.43 19.66 -6.28
CA LYS A 121 9.27 18.50 -6.61
C LYS A 121 9.18 17.42 -5.53
N ALA A 122 9.31 17.81 -4.26
CA ALA A 122 9.28 16.87 -3.14
C ALA A 122 7.94 16.13 -3.05
N GLN A 123 6.83 16.83 -3.18
CA GLN A 123 5.51 16.20 -3.14
C GLN A 123 5.29 15.29 -4.34
N GLY A 124 5.74 15.69 -5.52
CA GLY A 124 5.73 14.84 -6.71
C GLY A 124 6.58 13.57 -6.55
N GLU A 125 7.74 13.71 -5.94
CA GLU A 125 8.65 12.58 -5.67
C GLU A 125 8.07 11.59 -4.66
N ILE A 126 7.38 12.06 -3.62
CA ILE A 126 6.71 11.18 -2.66
C ILE A 126 5.62 10.36 -3.36
N PHE A 127 4.79 11.00 -4.17
CA PHE A 127 3.76 10.32 -4.93
C PHE A 127 4.38 9.30 -5.90
N ARG A 128 5.41 9.69 -6.65
CA ARG A 128 6.09 8.80 -7.59
C ARG A 128 6.70 7.60 -6.87
N ALA A 129 7.41 7.84 -5.77
CA ALA A 129 8.04 6.79 -4.98
C ALA A 129 7.00 5.80 -4.42
N LEU A 130 5.85 6.30 -3.95
CA LEU A 130 4.77 5.44 -3.47
C LEU A 130 4.26 4.51 -4.58
N MET A 131 4.00 5.04 -5.78
CA MET A 131 3.51 4.25 -6.90
C MET A 131 4.57 3.25 -7.38
N MET A 132 5.82 3.66 -7.51
CA MET A 132 6.92 2.79 -7.88
C MET A 132 7.15 1.67 -6.85
N PHE A 133 7.06 1.98 -5.57
CA PHE A 133 7.21 1.01 -4.49
C PHE A 133 6.10 -0.05 -4.54
N ARG A 134 4.85 0.37 -4.78
CA ARG A 134 3.72 -0.55 -4.96
C ARG A 134 3.95 -1.48 -6.14
N MET A 135 4.41 -0.97 -7.28
CA MET A 135 4.75 -1.78 -8.44
C MET A 135 5.91 -2.75 -8.15
N ALA A 136 6.96 -2.29 -7.52
CA ALA A 136 8.13 -3.13 -7.21
C ALA A 136 7.77 -4.29 -6.28
N ARG A 137 6.91 -4.07 -5.30
CA ARG A 137 6.44 -5.14 -4.41
C ARG A 137 5.58 -6.17 -5.14
N LEU A 138 4.76 -5.73 -6.09
CA LEU A 138 3.87 -6.62 -6.84
C LEU A 138 4.60 -7.39 -7.93
N TRP A 139 5.39 -6.71 -8.75
CA TRP A 139 5.94 -7.29 -9.98
C TRP A 139 7.46 -7.42 -10.01
N GLY A 140 8.18 -6.87 -9.05
CA GLY A 140 9.63 -6.73 -9.15
C GLY A 140 9.99 -5.58 -10.08
N GLY A 141 10.96 -5.77 -10.98
CA GLY A 141 11.32 -4.75 -11.96
C GLY A 141 10.15 -4.41 -12.89
N PHE A 142 10.03 -3.14 -13.24
CA PHE A 142 9.02 -2.62 -14.16
C PHE A 142 9.66 -1.53 -15.02
N PRO A 143 9.03 -1.12 -16.14
CA PRO A 143 9.53 0.01 -16.91
C PRO A 143 9.49 1.29 -16.08
N MET A 144 10.61 1.64 -15.48
CA MET A 144 10.72 2.80 -14.60
C MET A 144 11.07 4.03 -15.39
N ILE A 145 10.07 4.88 -15.63
CA ILE A 145 10.21 6.09 -16.45
C ILE A 145 10.14 7.32 -15.54
N THR A 146 11.21 8.13 -15.57
CA THR A 146 11.32 9.40 -14.83
C THR A 146 11.35 10.60 -15.75
N THR A 147 11.00 10.42 -17.00
CA THR A 147 11.11 11.39 -18.08
C THR A 147 9.76 11.61 -18.75
N ILE A 148 9.70 12.59 -19.66
CA ILE A 148 8.52 12.86 -20.47
C ILE A 148 8.89 12.63 -21.93
N ALA A 149 8.01 11.94 -22.67
CA ALA A 149 8.20 11.66 -24.08
C ALA A 149 8.20 12.94 -24.91
N LYS A 150 9.12 13.02 -25.86
CA LYS A 150 9.07 14.01 -26.93
C LYS A 150 8.00 13.62 -27.94
N THR A 151 7.42 14.59 -28.61
CA THR A 151 6.46 14.36 -29.69
C THR A 151 7.11 13.52 -30.81
N ILE A 152 6.40 12.51 -31.29
CA ILE A 152 6.85 11.67 -32.41
C ILE A 152 6.80 12.51 -33.69
N THR A 153 7.91 12.52 -34.42
CA THR A 153 8.01 13.10 -35.75
C THR A 153 8.59 12.07 -36.70
N TYR A 154 8.46 12.30 -38.01
CA TYR A 154 9.05 11.41 -39.00
C TYR A 154 10.58 11.31 -38.84
N GLU A 155 11.23 12.40 -38.48
CA GLU A 155 12.68 12.48 -38.34
C GLU A 155 13.19 11.75 -37.09
N ASN A 156 12.41 11.67 -36.01
CA ASN A 156 12.88 11.13 -34.74
C ASN A 156 12.29 9.77 -34.36
N ILE A 157 11.46 9.17 -35.21
CA ILE A 157 10.72 7.96 -34.87
C ILE A 157 11.62 6.78 -34.46
N ASN A 158 12.78 6.64 -35.09
CA ASN A 158 13.72 5.56 -34.75
C ASN A 158 14.38 5.76 -33.38
N GLU A 159 14.57 7.00 -32.96
CA GLU A 159 15.12 7.35 -31.66
C GLU A 159 14.08 7.20 -30.54
N ILE A 160 12.82 7.48 -30.84
CA ILE A 160 11.71 7.46 -29.88
C ILE A 160 11.18 6.05 -29.65
N TYR A 161 11.28 5.18 -30.65
CA TYR A 161 10.69 3.83 -30.58
C TYR A 161 11.03 3.07 -29.29
N PRO A 162 12.29 3.03 -28.79
CA PRO A 162 12.61 2.35 -27.53
C PRO A 162 11.94 2.94 -26.31
N PHE A 163 11.55 4.22 -26.32
CA PHE A 163 10.82 4.83 -25.21
C PHE A 163 9.40 4.28 -25.09
N TYR A 164 8.73 4.01 -26.21
CA TYR A 164 7.37 3.50 -26.22
C TYR A 164 7.29 2.00 -25.95
N TYR A 165 8.41 1.29 -26.07
CA TYR A 165 8.51 -0.15 -25.86
C TYR A 165 9.65 -0.48 -24.89
N PRO A 166 9.61 0.09 -23.66
CA PRO A 166 10.72 -0.09 -22.73
C PRO A 166 10.75 -1.49 -22.15
N ALA A 167 11.97 -2.00 -21.95
CA ALA A 167 12.18 -3.20 -21.16
C ALA A 167 11.91 -2.90 -19.67
N ARG A 168 11.78 -3.95 -18.88
CA ARG A 168 11.72 -3.82 -17.44
C ARG A 168 13.05 -3.29 -16.90
N THR A 169 12.99 -2.31 -16.02
CA THR A 169 14.16 -1.86 -15.26
C THR A 169 14.47 -2.91 -14.19
N PRO A 170 15.72 -3.31 -13.98
CA PRO A 170 16.07 -4.21 -12.89
C PRO A 170 15.53 -3.71 -11.54
N VAL A 171 15.02 -4.61 -10.71
CA VAL A 171 14.36 -4.24 -9.45
C VAL A 171 15.27 -3.43 -8.54
N GLU A 172 16.55 -3.73 -8.50
CA GLU A 172 17.53 -3.00 -7.69
C GLU A 172 17.63 -1.54 -8.11
N ASP A 173 17.55 -1.26 -9.40
CA ASP A 173 17.57 0.10 -9.94
C ASP A 173 16.26 0.84 -9.67
N CYS A 174 15.14 0.11 -9.70
CA CYS A 174 13.85 0.67 -9.27
C CYS A 174 13.92 1.14 -7.81
N TYR A 175 14.45 0.31 -6.93
CA TYR A 175 14.60 0.68 -5.51
C TYR A 175 15.57 1.84 -5.31
N LYS A 176 16.65 1.90 -6.06
CA LYS A 176 17.58 3.05 -6.01
C LYS A 176 16.87 4.36 -6.35
N GLN A 177 16.03 4.35 -7.37
CA GLN A 177 15.26 5.56 -7.73
C GLN A 177 14.24 5.92 -6.66
N ILE A 178 13.55 4.93 -6.10
CA ILE A 178 12.59 5.13 -5.00
C ILE A 178 13.28 5.81 -3.81
N VAL A 179 14.43 5.29 -3.41
CA VAL A 179 15.22 5.86 -2.30
C VAL A 179 15.68 7.27 -2.62
N LYS A 180 16.18 7.50 -3.83
CA LYS A 180 16.63 8.84 -4.28
C LYS A 180 15.49 9.85 -4.19
N ASP A 181 14.30 9.51 -4.68
CA ASP A 181 13.12 10.37 -4.61
C ASP A 181 12.77 10.71 -3.16
N LEU A 182 12.76 9.71 -2.30
CA LEU A 182 12.37 9.89 -0.90
C LEU A 182 13.41 10.64 -0.07
N GLU A 183 14.70 10.43 -0.31
CA GLU A 183 15.76 11.16 0.36
C GLU A 183 15.75 12.64 -0.03
N ASP A 184 15.52 12.96 -1.30
CA ASP A 184 15.37 14.34 -1.73
C ASP A 184 14.11 14.97 -1.13
N ALA A 185 12.99 14.26 -1.17
CA ALA A 185 11.73 14.74 -0.61
C ALA A 185 11.82 14.96 0.91
N GLU A 186 12.56 14.14 1.63
CA GLU A 186 12.75 14.32 3.08
C GLU A 186 13.31 15.70 3.41
N GLN A 187 14.16 16.25 2.55
CA GLN A 187 14.78 17.56 2.78
C GLN A 187 13.79 18.71 2.56
N TYR A 188 12.89 18.59 1.62
CA TYR A 188 12.12 19.72 1.09
C TYR A 188 10.61 19.60 1.21
N ALA A 189 10.08 18.44 1.57
CA ALA A 189 8.64 18.28 1.73
C ALA A 189 8.11 19.07 2.93
N PRO A 190 6.82 19.44 2.91
CA PRO A 190 6.21 20.13 4.04
C PRO A 190 6.29 19.33 5.33
N ALA A 191 6.35 20.02 6.46
CA ALA A 191 6.22 19.38 7.77
C ALA A 191 4.83 18.75 7.92
N ILE A 192 4.75 17.62 8.61
CA ILE A 192 3.47 16.99 8.93
C ILE A 192 2.66 17.92 9.84
N SER A 193 1.34 17.96 9.64
CA SER A 193 0.43 18.79 10.42
C SER A 193 -0.73 17.97 10.95
N ASN A 194 -1.14 18.23 12.19
CA ASN A 194 -2.35 17.63 12.75
C ASN A 194 -3.64 18.20 12.11
N ALA A 195 -3.53 19.32 11.41
CA ALA A 195 -4.67 19.93 10.71
C ALA A 195 -4.98 19.21 9.37
N ASP A 196 -4.01 18.58 8.75
CA ASP A 196 -4.20 17.92 7.45
C ASP A 196 -3.21 16.76 7.28
N ARG A 197 -3.70 15.53 7.42
CA ARG A 197 -2.93 14.30 7.24
C ARG A 197 -3.01 13.72 5.81
N THR A 198 -3.54 14.50 4.87
CA THR A 198 -3.57 14.10 3.46
C THR A 198 -2.34 14.55 2.68
N VAL A 199 -1.47 15.36 3.29
CA VAL A 199 -0.33 15.99 2.63
C VAL A 199 0.86 15.06 2.54
N PHE A 200 1.53 15.05 1.38
CA PHE A 200 2.81 14.37 1.18
C PHE A 200 3.91 15.12 1.94
N SER A 201 4.06 14.77 3.21
CA SER A 201 4.94 15.46 4.15
C SER A 201 6.31 14.81 4.24
N LYS A 202 7.23 15.52 4.91
CA LYS A 202 8.54 15.00 5.28
C LYS A 202 8.41 13.66 6.05
N THR A 203 7.48 13.56 6.99
CA THR A 203 7.26 12.34 7.77
C THR A 203 6.76 11.20 6.89
N VAL A 204 5.94 11.48 5.89
CA VAL A 204 5.53 10.48 4.90
C VAL A 204 6.74 9.93 4.14
N ALA A 205 7.67 10.79 3.74
CA ALA A 205 8.90 10.35 3.07
C ALA A 205 9.74 9.43 3.99
N GLN A 206 9.87 9.79 5.26
CA GLN A 206 10.59 8.99 6.26
C GLN A 206 9.92 7.63 6.51
N ALA A 207 8.60 7.61 6.62
CA ALA A 207 7.84 6.37 6.81
C ALA A 207 7.97 5.44 5.59
N LEU A 208 7.91 5.98 4.38
CA LEU A 208 8.13 5.20 3.17
C LEU A 208 9.55 4.68 3.08
N LEU A 209 10.56 5.47 3.49
CA LEU A 209 11.95 5.00 3.54
C LEU A 209 12.11 3.81 4.49
N ALA A 210 11.47 3.84 5.66
CA ALA A 210 11.48 2.69 6.57
C ALA A 210 10.91 1.45 5.90
N LYS A 211 9.78 1.57 5.20
CA LYS A 211 9.15 0.44 4.49
C LYS A 211 10.02 -0.06 3.34
N VAL A 212 10.60 0.83 2.57
CA VAL A 212 11.46 0.51 1.42
C VAL A 212 12.72 -0.25 1.87
N TYR A 213 13.38 0.24 2.91
CA TYR A 213 14.58 -0.41 3.43
C TYR A 213 14.32 -1.77 4.09
N ALA A 214 13.09 -2.03 4.52
CA ALA A 214 12.71 -3.34 5.05
C ALA A 214 12.59 -4.42 3.97
N GLU A 215 12.32 -4.03 2.73
CA GLU A 215 12.11 -4.97 1.63
C GLU A 215 13.40 -5.67 1.21
N LYS A 216 13.28 -6.90 0.70
CA LYS A 216 14.44 -7.76 0.35
C LYS A 216 15.48 -7.11 -0.55
N PRO A 217 15.14 -6.35 -1.62
CA PRO A 217 16.16 -5.74 -2.47
C PRO A 217 17.06 -4.75 -1.74
N MET A 218 16.58 -4.14 -0.65
CA MET A 218 17.36 -3.21 0.18
C MET A 218 17.86 -3.88 1.45
N GLN A 219 16.98 -4.49 2.21
CA GLN A 219 17.20 -5.26 3.43
C GLN A 219 18.25 -4.63 4.36
N ASN A 220 18.04 -3.34 4.64
CA ASN A 220 18.93 -2.56 5.49
C ASN A 220 18.22 -2.21 6.80
N TYR A 221 18.40 -3.06 7.81
CA TYR A 221 17.70 -2.93 9.07
C TYR A 221 18.13 -1.70 9.87
N ASP A 222 19.39 -1.26 9.76
CA ASP A 222 19.84 -0.04 10.41
C ASP A 222 19.10 1.18 9.87
N LYS A 223 18.85 1.22 8.56
CA LYS A 223 18.09 2.30 7.94
C LYS A 223 16.60 2.23 8.30
N VAL A 224 16.04 1.04 8.43
CA VAL A 224 14.65 0.89 8.93
C VAL A 224 14.52 1.53 10.31
N ILE A 225 15.43 1.23 11.22
CA ILE A 225 15.45 1.79 12.58
C ILE A 225 15.64 3.30 12.56
N GLU A 226 16.60 3.79 11.78
CA GLU A 226 16.89 5.22 11.67
C GLU A 226 15.64 6.01 11.26
N TYR A 227 14.95 5.58 10.19
CA TYR A 227 13.77 6.29 9.70
C TYR A 227 12.55 6.09 10.58
N ALA A 228 12.36 4.91 11.13
CA ALA A 228 11.29 4.67 12.09
C ALA A 228 11.44 5.56 13.34
N ASP A 229 12.67 5.70 13.86
CA ASP A 229 12.94 6.58 14.99
C ASP A 229 12.61 8.04 14.65
N LYS A 230 12.95 8.50 13.46
CA LYS A 230 12.61 9.87 13.00
C LYS A 230 11.09 10.08 12.97
N VAL A 231 10.35 9.10 12.46
CA VAL A 231 8.87 9.16 12.43
C VAL A 231 8.32 9.23 13.85
N ARG A 232 8.79 8.35 14.74
CA ARG A 232 8.33 8.27 16.13
C ARG A 232 8.66 9.52 16.94
N ALA A 233 9.78 10.18 16.64
CA ALA A 233 10.21 11.40 17.32
C ALA A 233 9.54 12.67 16.81
N THR A 234 8.73 12.58 15.75
CA THR A 234 8.08 13.75 15.15
C THR A 234 6.94 14.26 16.03
N ASP A 235 6.95 15.57 16.32
CA ASP A 235 5.88 16.22 17.07
C ASP A 235 4.53 16.02 16.39
N GLY A 236 3.52 15.69 17.19
CA GLY A 236 2.16 15.47 16.70
C GLY A 236 1.89 14.07 16.12
N VAL A 237 2.90 13.22 16.07
CA VAL A 237 2.78 11.82 15.66
C VAL A 237 2.77 10.91 16.87
N ALA A 238 1.69 10.16 17.05
CA ALA A 238 1.52 9.24 18.17
C ALA A 238 0.47 8.19 17.82
N LEU A 239 0.52 7.05 18.49
CA LEU A 239 -0.59 6.09 18.40
C LEU A 239 -1.86 6.73 18.96
N GLU A 240 -3.00 6.49 18.31
CA GLU A 240 -4.28 6.83 18.91
C GLU A 240 -4.45 5.98 20.19
N PRO A 241 -4.84 6.59 21.32
CA PRO A 241 -4.98 5.83 22.57
C PRO A 241 -6.02 4.72 22.48
N ASP A 242 -7.08 4.94 21.72
CA ASP A 242 -8.12 3.95 21.46
C ASP A 242 -8.00 3.48 20.01
N TYR A 243 -7.72 2.18 19.83
CA TYR A 243 -7.62 1.56 18.50
C TYR A 243 -8.86 1.82 17.64
N GLY A 244 -10.04 1.76 18.23
CA GLY A 244 -11.31 1.97 17.54
C GLY A 244 -11.46 3.35 16.91
N THR A 245 -10.82 4.36 17.45
CA THR A 245 -10.88 5.73 16.91
C THR A 245 -10.41 5.80 15.45
N LEU A 246 -9.51 4.92 15.04
CA LEU A 246 -9.03 4.88 13.66
C LEU A 246 -10.14 4.58 12.64
N PHE A 247 -11.18 3.86 13.05
CA PHE A 247 -12.19 3.33 12.13
C PHE A 247 -13.62 3.76 12.48
N GLU A 248 -13.83 4.47 13.57
CA GLU A 248 -15.14 4.74 14.15
C GLU A 248 -16.03 5.57 13.23
N PHE A 249 -17.27 5.11 13.08
CA PHE A 249 -18.32 5.78 12.32
C PHE A 249 -19.45 6.16 13.27
N ASN A 250 -19.98 7.38 13.12
CA ASN A 250 -21.09 7.88 13.90
C ASN A 250 -22.35 7.94 13.04
N GLY A 251 -23.29 7.03 13.26
CA GLY A 251 -24.56 6.96 12.53
C GLY A 251 -25.43 8.20 12.72
N ALA A 252 -25.32 8.89 13.84
CA ALA A 252 -26.12 10.10 14.11
C ALA A 252 -25.71 11.29 13.23
N THR A 253 -24.40 11.40 12.92
CA THR A 253 -23.87 12.43 12.02
C THR A 253 -23.70 11.97 10.59
N ASN A 254 -23.85 10.67 10.35
CA ASN A 254 -23.56 10.01 9.07
C ASN A 254 -22.15 10.31 8.57
N ASP A 255 -21.18 10.29 9.48
CA ASP A 255 -19.78 10.58 9.19
C ASP A 255 -18.84 9.77 10.10
N ILE A 256 -17.57 9.73 9.77
CA ILE A 256 -16.55 9.17 10.67
C ILE A 256 -16.32 10.11 11.86
N VAL A 257 -15.84 9.53 12.96
CA VAL A 257 -15.64 10.27 14.20
C VAL A 257 -14.40 11.16 14.10
N LYS A 258 -13.32 10.70 13.47
CA LYS A 258 -12.06 11.44 13.43
C LYS A 258 -11.35 11.34 12.08
N ARG A 259 -11.05 12.48 11.50
CA ARG A 259 -10.07 12.67 10.43
C ARG A 259 -8.82 13.29 11.03
N ASN A 260 -7.70 13.17 10.32
CA ASN A 260 -6.42 13.71 10.78
C ASN A 260 -6.02 13.14 12.14
N THR A 261 -6.04 11.81 12.25
CA THR A 261 -5.61 11.13 13.46
C THR A 261 -4.12 11.36 13.71
N THR A 262 -3.70 11.33 14.96
CA THR A 262 -2.29 11.45 15.30
C THR A 262 -1.47 10.27 14.76
N GLU A 263 -2.11 9.15 14.56
CA GLU A 263 -1.48 7.91 14.08
C GLU A 263 -1.43 7.81 12.55
N GLY A 264 -2.40 8.36 11.84
CA GLY A 264 -2.42 8.35 10.39
C GLY A 264 -1.34 9.27 9.82
N LEU A 265 -0.29 8.72 9.23
CA LEU A 265 0.80 9.50 8.65
C LEU A 265 0.42 10.04 7.27
N LEU A 266 -0.31 9.24 6.50
CA LEU A 266 -0.91 9.65 5.23
C LEU A 266 -2.30 9.03 5.14
N GLU A 267 -3.30 9.88 5.22
CA GLU A 267 -4.71 9.50 5.09
C GLU A 267 -5.24 9.94 3.73
N VAL A 268 -6.10 9.11 3.14
CA VAL A 268 -6.96 9.54 2.04
C VAL A 268 -8.35 9.72 2.62
N GLN A 269 -8.87 10.93 2.51
CA GLN A 269 -10.12 11.33 3.18
C GLN A 269 -11.24 11.50 2.16
N PHE A 270 -12.44 11.13 2.58
CA PHE A 270 -13.65 11.18 1.76
C PHE A 270 -14.72 12.01 2.46
N LYS A 271 -15.54 12.68 1.66
CA LYS A 271 -16.63 13.57 2.10
C LYS A 271 -17.89 13.26 1.29
N PRO A 272 -19.07 13.74 1.70
CA PRO A 272 -20.25 13.62 0.87
C PRO A 272 -20.00 14.13 -0.56
N GLY A 273 -20.35 13.33 -1.57
CA GLY A 273 -20.11 13.65 -2.98
C GLY A 273 -18.77 13.18 -3.55
N SER A 274 -17.81 12.76 -2.71
CA SER A 274 -16.55 12.12 -3.12
C SER A 274 -16.31 10.89 -2.27
N GLY A 275 -17.26 9.95 -2.28
CA GLY A 275 -17.32 8.85 -1.33
C GLY A 275 -16.30 7.75 -1.56
N ASN A 276 -15.99 7.06 -0.49
CA ASN A 276 -15.23 5.82 -0.51
C ASN A 276 -16.16 4.69 -1.00
N TRP A 277 -16.23 4.50 -2.32
CA TRP A 277 -17.15 3.53 -2.90
C TRP A 277 -16.75 2.08 -2.61
N GLU A 278 -15.50 1.81 -2.27
CA GLU A 278 -15.07 0.44 -1.96
C GLU A 278 -15.75 -0.11 -0.71
N SER A 279 -16.32 0.75 0.15
CA SER A 279 -17.14 0.32 1.29
C SER A 279 -18.29 -0.61 0.87
N TRP A 280 -18.78 -0.47 -0.34
CA TRP A 280 -19.77 -1.37 -0.93
C TRP A 280 -19.29 -2.81 -1.05
N MET A 281 -17.97 -3.00 -1.16
CA MET A 281 -17.36 -4.32 -1.29
C MET A 281 -17.18 -5.02 0.06
N TYR A 282 -17.36 -4.31 1.19
CA TYR A 282 -17.09 -4.83 2.53
C TYR A 282 -18.29 -4.77 3.48
N THR A 283 -18.74 -3.57 3.81
CA THR A 283 -19.63 -3.31 4.95
C THR A 283 -20.87 -2.51 4.60
N ARG A 284 -21.16 -2.34 3.34
CA ARG A 284 -22.35 -1.55 2.91
C ARG A 284 -23.66 -1.97 3.58
N PRO A 285 -23.90 -3.26 3.87
CA PRO A 285 -25.10 -3.64 4.61
C PRO A 285 -25.26 -2.98 5.97
N LEU A 286 -24.18 -2.49 6.56
CA LEU A 286 -24.21 -1.84 7.86
C LEU A 286 -24.76 -0.42 7.81
N GLU A 287 -24.61 0.28 6.68
CA GLU A 287 -25.25 1.58 6.47
C GLU A 287 -26.75 1.44 6.20
N ASN A 288 -27.12 0.33 5.61
CA ASN A 288 -28.53 0.02 5.29
C ASN A 288 -28.75 -1.48 5.53
N PRO A 289 -29.14 -1.87 6.77
CA PRO A 289 -29.30 -3.28 7.13
C PRO A 289 -30.33 -4.05 6.28
N ASP A 290 -31.29 -3.35 5.68
CA ASP A 290 -32.33 -3.96 4.84
C ASP A 290 -31.83 -4.23 3.41
N TYR A 291 -30.63 -3.78 3.09
CA TYR A 291 -30.08 -3.93 1.75
C TYR A 291 -29.24 -5.20 1.62
N ALA A 292 -29.68 -6.12 0.77
CA ALA A 292 -29.02 -7.40 0.55
C ALA A 292 -27.98 -7.29 -0.57
N PHE A 293 -26.76 -6.90 -0.25
CA PHE A 293 -25.65 -6.89 -1.21
C PHE A 293 -25.03 -8.29 -1.31
N SER A 294 -25.38 -9.04 -2.32
CA SER A 294 -24.79 -10.37 -2.53
C SER A 294 -23.31 -10.32 -2.94
N TRP A 295 -22.84 -9.18 -3.40
CA TRP A 295 -21.46 -8.95 -3.84
C TRP A 295 -20.57 -8.20 -2.83
N ALA A 296 -21.15 -7.66 -1.77
CA ALA A 296 -20.44 -6.86 -0.76
C ALA A 296 -19.73 -7.75 0.27
N LYS A 297 -18.82 -8.63 -0.17
CA LYS A 297 -18.14 -9.60 0.70
C LYS A 297 -16.78 -10.01 0.18
N TRP A 298 -16.16 -9.17 -0.62
CA TRP A 298 -14.90 -9.52 -1.32
C TRP A 298 -13.73 -9.77 -0.38
N ILE A 299 -13.73 -9.20 0.79
CA ILE A 299 -12.71 -9.46 1.82
C ILE A 299 -13.45 -10.08 3.00
N THR A 300 -13.79 -11.34 2.90
CA THR A 300 -14.49 -12.04 3.98
C THR A 300 -13.47 -12.56 5.00
N PRO A 301 -13.57 -12.14 6.27
CA PRO A 301 -12.65 -12.61 7.32
C PRO A 301 -12.59 -14.14 7.38
N SER A 302 -11.39 -14.68 7.45
CA SER A 302 -11.20 -16.12 7.51
C SER A 302 -11.40 -16.68 8.93
N ARG A 303 -11.76 -17.96 9.02
CA ARG A 303 -11.82 -18.65 10.31
C ARG A 303 -10.46 -18.70 10.99
N ASP A 304 -9.39 -18.80 10.21
CA ASP A 304 -8.03 -18.82 10.76
C ASP A 304 -7.67 -17.49 11.44
N LEU A 305 -8.02 -16.37 10.83
CA LEU A 305 -7.80 -15.05 11.45
C LEU A 305 -8.69 -14.87 12.69
N ILE A 306 -9.97 -15.22 12.59
CA ILE A 306 -10.88 -15.15 13.75
C ILE A 306 -10.32 -15.96 14.91
N LYS A 307 -9.85 -17.17 14.63
CA LYS A 307 -9.21 -18.03 15.64
C LYS A 307 -7.96 -17.36 16.23
N ALA A 308 -7.14 -16.72 15.40
CA ALA A 308 -5.93 -16.04 15.88
C ALA A 308 -6.27 -14.91 16.88
N PHE A 309 -7.29 -14.12 16.62
CA PHE A 309 -7.78 -13.11 17.58
C PHE A 309 -8.30 -13.75 18.85
N GLU A 310 -9.07 -14.82 18.73
CA GLU A 310 -9.67 -15.49 19.90
C GLU A 310 -8.61 -16.18 20.76
N ASP A 311 -7.64 -16.85 20.17
CA ASP A 311 -6.54 -17.51 20.89
C ASP A 311 -5.68 -16.48 21.64
N GLU A 312 -5.49 -15.29 21.07
CA GLU A 312 -4.77 -14.19 21.73
C GLU A 312 -5.65 -13.49 22.78
N LYS A 313 -6.96 -13.72 22.79
CA LYS A 313 -7.94 -12.97 23.58
C LYS A 313 -7.93 -11.47 23.23
N ASP A 314 -7.70 -11.16 21.98
CA ASP A 314 -7.63 -9.80 21.45
C ASP A 314 -9.02 -9.35 21.01
N GLU A 315 -9.87 -9.04 21.96
CA GLU A 315 -11.26 -8.64 21.70
C GLU A 315 -11.34 -7.28 21.03
N ILE A 316 -10.46 -6.35 21.41
CA ILE A 316 -10.50 -4.98 20.90
C ILE A 316 -10.23 -4.98 19.39
N ARG A 317 -9.12 -5.55 18.94
CA ARG A 317 -8.80 -5.57 17.52
C ARG A 317 -9.74 -6.47 16.72
N LYS A 318 -10.17 -7.58 17.30
CA LYS A 318 -11.18 -8.42 16.64
C LYS A 318 -12.45 -7.64 16.38
N ASN A 319 -13.00 -6.97 17.38
CA ASN A 319 -14.28 -6.24 17.27
C ASN A 319 -14.18 -5.01 16.38
N GLN A 320 -13.01 -4.39 16.28
CA GLN A 320 -12.80 -3.26 15.37
C GLN A 320 -12.51 -3.71 13.93
N SER A 321 -12.09 -4.96 13.73
CA SER A 321 -11.73 -5.50 12.42
C SER A 321 -12.84 -6.31 11.77
N ILE A 322 -13.74 -6.89 12.56
CA ILE A 322 -14.76 -7.83 12.12
C ILE A 322 -16.09 -7.51 12.80
N VAL A 323 -17.16 -7.50 12.03
CA VAL A 323 -18.52 -7.34 12.54
C VAL A 323 -19.40 -8.43 11.95
N TYR A 324 -20.36 -8.93 12.74
CA TYR A 324 -21.27 -9.98 12.31
C TYR A 324 -22.67 -9.40 12.03
N TYR A 325 -23.27 -9.88 10.94
CA TYR A 325 -24.59 -9.46 10.53
C TYR A 325 -25.38 -10.65 10.00
N THR A 326 -26.71 -10.57 10.12
CA THR A 326 -27.61 -11.44 9.38
C THR A 326 -27.78 -10.89 7.97
N CYS A 327 -27.54 -11.73 6.97
CA CYS A 327 -27.64 -11.35 5.55
C CYS A 327 -28.54 -12.34 4.79
N GLY A 328 -28.84 -12.03 3.53
CA GLY A 328 -29.74 -12.86 2.70
C GLY A 328 -29.04 -14.00 1.95
N TRP A 329 -27.76 -14.23 2.19
CA TRP A 329 -26.96 -15.24 1.46
C TRP A 329 -25.94 -15.91 2.37
N SER A 330 -25.45 -17.06 1.93
CA SER A 330 -24.44 -17.83 2.65
C SER A 330 -23.46 -18.45 1.65
N ASN A 331 -22.18 -18.08 1.73
CA ASN A 331 -21.10 -18.69 0.93
C ASN A 331 -20.12 -19.44 1.83
N TYR A 332 -19.46 -18.71 2.71
CA TYR A 332 -18.44 -19.24 3.61
C TYR A 332 -18.96 -19.47 5.02
N TYR A 333 -20.00 -18.75 5.41
CA TYR A 333 -20.57 -18.75 6.76
C TYR A 333 -22.11 -18.81 6.69
N PRO A 334 -22.76 -19.22 7.78
CA PRO A 334 -24.23 -19.13 7.86
C PRO A 334 -24.71 -17.69 7.67
N ALA A 335 -25.78 -17.51 6.91
CA ALA A 335 -26.37 -16.20 6.66
C ALA A 335 -26.80 -15.48 7.93
N SER A 336 -27.17 -16.23 8.98
CA SER A 336 -27.61 -15.65 10.25
C SER A 336 -26.48 -15.03 11.07
N HIS A 337 -25.21 -15.33 10.75
CA HIS A 337 -24.05 -14.86 11.50
C HIS A 337 -22.84 -14.75 10.56
N TYR A 338 -22.91 -13.82 9.61
CA TYR A 338 -21.88 -13.64 8.59
C TYR A 338 -20.90 -12.56 9.02
N PRO A 339 -19.59 -12.83 9.04
CA PRO A 339 -18.59 -11.83 9.37
C PRO A 339 -18.28 -10.94 8.17
N PHE A 340 -18.14 -9.64 8.45
CA PHE A 340 -17.72 -8.63 7.47
C PHE A 340 -16.46 -7.93 7.92
N MET A 341 -15.59 -7.59 6.98
CA MET A 341 -14.46 -6.73 7.23
C MET A 341 -14.94 -5.35 7.69
N TYR A 342 -14.42 -4.84 8.81
CA TYR A 342 -15.00 -3.68 9.49
C TYR A 342 -14.08 -2.46 9.57
N LYS A 343 -12.97 -2.43 8.87
CA LYS A 343 -12.06 -1.30 8.88
C LYS A 343 -12.42 -0.18 7.90
N VAL A 344 -13.32 -0.44 6.96
CA VAL A 344 -13.94 0.56 6.06
C VAL A 344 -15.45 0.42 6.23
N ARG A 345 -16.07 1.35 6.97
CA ARG A 345 -17.44 1.18 7.47
C ARG A 345 -18.50 1.96 6.71
N SER A 346 -18.07 2.97 5.94
CA SER A 346 -18.99 3.83 5.21
C SER A 346 -18.31 4.48 4.03
N GLY A 347 -19.09 5.16 3.19
CA GLY A 347 -18.58 6.00 2.10
C GLY A 347 -17.75 7.20 2.58
N MET A 348 -17.75 7.48 3.89
CA MET A 348 -16.95 8.56 4.48
C MET A 348 -15.69 8.05 5.15
N SER A 349 -15.47 6.73 5.23
CA SER A 349 -14.30 6.16 5.91
C SER A 349 -13.01 6.59 5.27
N ASN A 350 -12.02 6.94 6.11
CA ASN A 350 -10.67 7.19 5.69
C ASN A 350 -10.00 5.91 5.21
N GLU A 351 -9.05 6.07 4.30
CA GLU A 351 -8.06 5.04 4.00
C GLU A 351 -6.71 5.47 4.57
N TYR A 352 -6.06 4.57 5.31
CA TYR A 352 -4.72 4.81 5.84
C TYR A 352 -3.69 4.23 4.86
N VAL A 353 -3.02 5.09 4.11
CA VAL A 353 -1.90 4.66 3.25
C VAL A 353 -0.71 4.29 4.11
N LEU A 354 -0.47 5.07 5.17
CA LEU A 354 0.58 4.87 6.15
C LEU A 354 0.04 5.21 7.53
N ARG A 355 0.32 4.36 8.52
CA ARG A 355 0.05 4.70 9.93
C ARG A 355 1.19 4.23 10.84
N LEU A 356 1.33 4.89 11.95
CA LEU A 356 2.47 4.75 12.84
C LEU A 356 2.70 3.31 13.33
N ALA A 357 1.65 2.58 13.65
CA ALA A 357 1.79 1.21 14.15
C ALA A 357 2.51 0.29 13.14
N ASP A 358 2.27 0.45 11.84
CA ASP A 358 2.98 -0.28 10.80
C ASP A 358 4.49 0.01 10.87
N ILE A 359 4.85 1.26 10.95
CA ILE A 359 6.27 1.68 11.00
C ILE A 359 6.94 1.21 12.29
N MET A 360 6.26 1.29 13.42
CA MET A 360 6.76 0.79 14.69
C MET A 360 7.03 -0.70 14.65
N LEU A 361 6.11 -1.48 14.09
CA LEU A 361 6.27 -2.93 14.01
C LEU A 361 7.33 -3.34 12.98
N LEU A 362 7.58 -2.54 11.94
CA LEU A 362 8.73 -2.75 11.06
C LEU A 362 10.05 -2.47 11.79
N GLU A 363 10.08 -1.49 12.67
CA GLU A 363 11.25 -1.24 13.52
C GLU A 363 11.49 -2.45 14.44
N ALA A 364 10.44 -2.98 15.06
CA ALA A 364 10.55 -4.20 15.87
C ALA A 364 11.08 -5.38 15.05
N GLU A 365 10.60 -5.55 13.82
CA GLU A 365 11.11 -6.57 12.90
C GLU A 365 12.61 -6.40 12.64
N ALA A 366 13.05 -5.17 12.38
CA ALA A 366 14.46 -4.87 12.16
C ALA A 366 15.32 -5.21 13.39
N TYR A 367 14.87 -4.84 14.58
CA TYR A 367 15.56 -5.23 15.82
C TYR A 367 15.61 -6.74 15.99
N ALA A 368 14.53 -7.46 15.68
CA ALA A 368 14.50 -8.91 15.75
C ALA A 368 15.56 -9.55 14.84
N TYR A 369 15.66 -9.10 13.60
CA TYR A 369 16.66 -9.59 12.65
C TYR A 369 18.09 -9.25 13.07
N LYS A 370 18.29 -8.17 13.78
CA LYS A 370 19.59 -7.79 14.32
C LYS A 370 19.93 -8.53 15.63
N GLY A 371 19.03 -9.35 16.17
CA GLY A 371 19.21 -10.04 17.43
C GLY A 371 19.05 -9.17 18.67
N GLU A 372 18.53 -7.95 18.52
CA GLU A 372 18.26 -7.03 19.63
C GLU A 372 16.85 -7.27 20.16
N LEU A 373 16.67 -8.43 20.83
CA LEU A 373 15.38 -8.98 21.17
C LEU A 373 14.59 -8.12 22.16
N ASP A 374 15.26 -7.53 23.15
CA ASP A 374 14.59 -6.69 24.14
C ASP A 374 13.99 -5.44 23.50
N LYS A 375 14.72 -4.81 22.58
CA LYS A 375 14.23 -3.62 21.86
C LYS A 375 13.04 -3.95 20.97
N ALA A 376 13.09 -5.10 20.29
CA ALA A 376 11.97 -5.59 19.50
C ALA A 376 10.73 -5.82 20.38
N ALA A 377 10.92 -6.51 21.50
CA ALA A 377 9.84 -6.82 22.45
C ALA A 377 9.22 -5.54 23.04
N ASP A 378 10.03 -4.55 23.39
CA ASP A 378 9.54 -3.29 23.96
C ASP A 378 8.56 -2.58 23.00
N ILE A 379 8.85 -2.57 21.71
CA ILE A 379 7.96 -1.98 20.71
C ILE A 379 6.68 -2.79 20.56
N VAL A 380 6.80 -4.11 20.45
CA VAL A 380 5.64 -4.99 20.35
C VAL A 380 4.74 -4.82 21.58
N ASP A 381 5.32 -4.69 22.76
CA ASP A 381 4.58 -4.51 24.00
C ASP A 381 3.82 -3.18 24.05
N ILE A 382 4.36 -2.12 23.45
CA ILE A 382 3.61 -0.84 23.31
C ILE A 382 2.34 -1.06 22.48
N ILE A 383 2.45 -1.77 21.37
CA ILE A 383 1.30 -2.07 20.50
C ILE A 383 0.28 -2.95 21.24
N ARG A 384 0.74 -3.95 21.99
CA ARG A 384 -0.10 -4.84 22.78
C ARG A 384 -0.82 -4.08 23.90
N GLU A 385 -0.11 -3.22 24.61
CA GLU A 385 -0.67 -2.43 25.71
C GLU A 385 -1.84 -1.55 25.25
N ARG A 386 -1.73 -0.92 24.07
CA ARG A 386 -2.81 -0.09 23.52
C ARG A 386 -4.13 -0.85 23.43
N VAL A 387 -4.09 -2.15 23.16
CA VAL A 387 -5.28 -3.00 23.04
C VAL A 387 -5.46 -3.90 24.26
N LYS A 388 -4.83 -3.56 25.39
CA LYS A 388 -4.99 -4.20 26.69
C LYS A 388 -4.56 -5.67 26.73
N LEU A 389 -3.62 -6.03 25.90
CA LEU A 389 -2.97 -7.35 25.95
C LEU A 389 -1.77 -7.31 26.88
N GLN A 390 -1.46 -8.48 27.47
CA GLN A 390 -0.28 -8.63 28.30
C GLN A 390 1.00 -8.51 27.44
N PRO A 391 2.13 -8.10 28.05
CA PRO A 391 3.43 -8.13 27.37
C PRO A 391 3.74 -9.53 26.84
N LEU A 392 4.64 -9.61 25.86
CA LEU A 392 5.11 -10.87 25.32
C LEU A 392 5.68 -11.75 26.45
N THR A 393 5.33 -13.03 26.42
CA THR A 393 5.85 -14.01 27.36
C THR A 393 7.31 -14.37 27.06
N ALA A 394 8.02 -14.95 28.03
CA ALA A 394 9.45 -15.25 27.92
C ALA A 394 9.78 -16.15 26.72
N ASP A 395 8.92 -17.10 26.39
CA ASP A 395 9.09 -18.00 25.24
C ASP A 395 9.12 -17.25 23.91
N LYS A 396 8.35 -16.16 23.77
CA LYS A 396 8.33 -15.32 22.58
C LYS A 396 9.61 -14.48 22.40
N LYS A 397 10.37 -14.31 23.46
CA LYS A 397 11.60 -13.52 23.52
C LYS A 397 12.86 -14.40 23.63
N SER A 398 12.72 -15.70 23.52
CA SER A 398 13.78 -16.66 23.83
C SER A 398 14.85 -16.78 22.73
N SER A 399 14.53 -16.37 21.51
CA SER A 399 15.45 -16.46 20.38
C SER A 399 15.08 -15.44 19.30
N LYS A 400 15.99 -15.23 18.38
CA LYS A 400 15.76 -14.43 17.18
C LYS A 400 14.55 -14.94 16.38
N ASP A 401 14.49 -16.25 16.14
CA ASP A 401 13.39 -16.85 15.36
C ASP A 401 12.05 -16.69 16.08
N ALA A 402 12.02 -16.88 17.39
CA ALA A 402 10.80 -16.67 18.18
C ALA A 402 10.34 -15.21 18.11
N MET A 403 11.27 -14.27 18.17
CA MET A 403 10.93 -12.85 18.09
C MET A 403 10.44 -12.44 16.70
N ILE A 404 11.04 -12.96 15.65
CA ILE A 404 10.56 -12.72 14.27
C ILE A 404 9.13 -13.22 14.13
N GLU A 405 8.81 -14.40 14.63
CA GLU A 405 7.45 -14.94 14.64
C GLU A 405 6.49 -14.07 15.48
N ALA A 406 6.93 -13.59 16.62
CA ALA A 406 6.11 -12.74 17.49
C ALA A 406 5.77 -11.39 16.82
N VAL A 407 6.74 -10.78 16.15
CA VAL A 407 6.51 -9.54 15.40
C VAL A 407 5.57 -9.78 14.22
N LEU A 408 5.77 -10.85 13.48
CA LEU A 408 4.92 -11.21 12.34
C LEU A 408 3.48 -11.43 12.78
N HIS A 409 3.29 -12.12 13.90
CA HIS A 409 1.98 -12.36 14.50
C HIS A 409 1.32 -11.05 14.94
N GLU A 410 2.05 -10.18 15.61
CA GLU A 410 1.51 -8.89 16.05
C GLU A 410 1.12 -8.01 14.87
N ARG A 411 1.94 -7.98 13.81
CA ARG A 411 1.59 -7.29 12.57
C ARG A 411 0.31 -7.84 11.96
N ARG A 412 0.12 -9.16 11.98
CA ARG A 412 -1.10 -9.79 11.43
C ARG A 412 -2.35 -9.26 12.13
N LEU A 413 -2.37 -9.25 13.46
CA LEU A 413 -3.53 -8.82 14.24
C LEU A 413 -3.74 -7.31 14.19
N GLU A 414 -2.65 -6.55 14.24
CA GLU A 414 -2.71 -5.08 14.20
C GLU A 414 -3.17 -4.56 12.84
N LEU A 415 -2.66 -5.14 11.77
CA LEU A 415 -2.80 -4.64 10.40
C LEU A 415 -3.74 -5.49 9.54
N ALA A 416 -4.53 -6.38 10.14
CA ALA A 416 -5.51 -7.20 9.41
C ALA A 416 -6.39 -6.33 8.52
N PHE A 417 -6.55 -6.73 7.26
CA PHE A 417 -7.34 -6.02 6.23
C PHE A 417 -6.78 -4.66 5.81
N GLU A 418 -5.51 -4.42 6.06
CA GLU A 418 -4.84 -3.19 5.62
C GLU A 418 -3.83 -3.45 4.50
N GLY A 419 -3.87 -4.64 3.89
CA GLY A 419 -3.10 -4.96 2.70
C GLY A 419 -1.65 -5.35 2.94
N GLU A 420 -1.26 -5.73 4.17
CA GLU A 420 0.15 -5.95 4.51
C GLU A 420 0.53 -7.44 4.66
N ARG A 421 -0.39 -8.32 5.00
CA ARG A 421 -0.07 -9.73 5.35
C ARG A 421 0.73 -10.46 4.28
N TRP A 422 0.33 -10.38 3.01
CA TRP A 422 1.03 -11.02 1.91
C TRP A 422 2.49 -10.53 1.81
N PHE A 423 2.68 -9.23 1.87
CA PHE A 423 4.01 -8.63 1.77
C PHE A 423 4.87 -8.95 2.99
N ASP A 424 4.28 -9.03 4.17
CA ASP A 424 4.96 -9.48 5.39
C ASP A 424 5.46 -10.91 5.25
N LEU A 425 4.63 -11.80 4.72
CA LEU A 425 5.02 -13.20 4.48
C LEU A 425 6.12 -13.31 3.42
N CYS A 426 6.01 -12.58 2.32
CA CYS A 426 7.04 -12.55 1.28
C CYS A 426 8.37 -12.03 1.82
N ARG A 427 8.34 -10.91 2.54
CA ARG A 427 9.55 -10.28 3.09
C ARG A 427 10.27 -11.20 4.08
N ASN A 428 9.53 -11.96 4.86
CA ASN A 428 10.07 -12.88 5.85
C ASN A 428 10.34 -14.29 5.30
N GLY A 429 10.04 -14.56 4.03
CA GLY A 429 10.23 -15.88 3.42
C GLY A 429 9.33 -16.97 4.02
N LYS A 430 8.12 -16.61 4.45
CA LYS A 430 7.23 -17.49 5.20
C LYS A 430 5.91 -17.82 4.49
N VAL A 431 5.82 -17.52 3.19
CA VAL A 431 4.62 -17.81 2.41
C VAL A 431 4.29 -19.30 2.44
N GLU A 432 5.24 -20.16 2.11
CA GLU A 432 5.01 -21.60 2.03
C GLU A 432 4.62 -22.17 3.41
N GLN A 433 5.29 -21.72 4.46
CA GLN A 433 5.03 -22.17 5.84
C GLN A 433 3.58 -21.89 6.25
N TYR A 434 3.07 -20.71 5.95
CA TYR A 434 1.75 -20.29 6.41
C TYR A 434 0.63 -20.59 5.42
N LEU A 435 0.93 -20.69 4.11
CA LEU A 435 -0.14 -20.75 3.11
C LEU A 435 -0.28 -22.10 2.42
N ASN A 436 0.76 -22.93 2.33
CA ASN A 436 0.64 -24.22 1.64
C ASN A 436 -0.21 -25.25 2.38
N ASN A 437 -0.49 -25.03 3.66
CA ASN A 437 -1.32 -25.91 4.49
C ASN A 437 -2.67 -25.28 4.85
N LEU A 438 -3.11 -24.25 4.14
CA LEU A 438 -4.30 -23.49 4.51
C LEU A 438 -5.55 -24.34 4.62
N ASN A 439 -5.78 -25.25 3.67
CA ASN A 439 -6.99 -26.06 3.69
C ASN A 439 -7.05 -27.05 4.87
N SER A 440 -5.91 -27.41 5.46
CA SER A 440 -5.88 -28.22 6.69
C SER A 440 -6.10 -27.38 7.94
N ARG A 441 -5.67 -26.11 7.96
CA ARG A 441 -5.95 -25.19 9.07
C ARG A 441 -7.33 -24.57 9.01
N ASP A 442 -7.83 -24.37 7.81
CA ASP A 442 -9.10 -23.67 7.55
C ASP A 442 -9.82 -24.35 6.39
N SER A 443 -10.73 -25.27 6.73
CA SER A 443 -11.52 -26.05 5.76
C SER A 443 -12.62 -25.21 5.10
N GLY A 444 -12.89 -24.00 5.59
CA GLY A 444 -13.94 -23.12 5.07
C GLY A 444 -13.59 -22.36 3.82
N ARG A 445 -12.33 -22.39 3.39
CA ARG A 445 -11.86 -21.71 2.18
C ARG A 445 -11.99 -22.58 0.94
N LEU A 446 -11.90 -21.90 -0.23
CA LEU A 446 -11.76 -22.62 -1.49
C LEU A 446 -10.46 -23.45 -1.48
N PRO A 447 -10.45 -24.59 -2.18
CA PRO A 447 -9.23 -25.38 -2.29
C PRO A 447 -8.07 -24.60 -2.88
N LEU A 448 -6.89 -24.76 -2.32
CA LEU A 448 -5.65 -24.26 -2.89
C LEU A 448 -5.32 -25.15 -4.10
N LEU A 449 -5.40 -24.60 -5.32
CA LEU A 449 -5.22 -25.36 -6.56
C LEU A 449 -3.79 -25.37 -7.05
N ARG A 450 -2.96 -24.46 -6.56
CA ARG A 450 -1.52 -24.42 -6.85
C ARG A 450 -0.79 -24.08 -5.55
N LYS A 451 0.26 -24.86 -5.25
CA LYS A 451 1.10 -24.55 -4.09
C LYS A 451 1.91 -23.30 -4.33
N TYR A 452 2.11 -22.53 -3.26
CA TYR A 452 3.03 -21.41 -3.30
C TYR A 452 4.47 -21.89 -3.37
N SER A 453 5.27 -21.13 -4.12
CA SER A 453 6.72 -21.26 -4.18
C SER A 453 7.32 -19.86 -4.24
N GLN A 454 8.62 -19.75 -4.06
CA GLN A 454 9.29 -18.44 -4.07
C GLN A 454 9.08 -17.68 -5.38
N GLU A 455 8.96 -18.35 -6.51
CA GLU A 455 8.67 -17.73 -7.81
C GLU A 455 7.34 -16.96 -7.79
N LEU A 456 6.37 -17.41 -7.01
CA LEU A 456 5.03 -16.82 -6.93
C LEU A 456 4.94 -15.67 -5.93
N TYR A 457 6.05 -15.24 -5.33
CA TYR A 457 6.07 -14.05 -4.49
C TYR A 457 5.85 -12.78 -5.29
N LEU A 458 6.18 -12.80 -6.59
CA LEU A 458 5.87 -11.71 -7.50
C LEU A 458 4.66 -12.09 -8.35
N MET A 459 3.90 -11.08 -8.73
CA MET A 459 2.74 -11.23 -9.61
C MET A 459 3.18 -11.31 -11.07
N PRO A 460 2.36 -11.90 -11.94
CA PRO A 460 2.69 -11.99 -13.38
C PRO A 460 2.59 -10.62 -14.04
N ILE A 461 3.51 -10.35 -14.94
CA ILE A 461 3.38 -9.21 -15.85
C ILE A 461 2.14 -9.44 -16.72
N PRO A 462 1.23 -8.46 -16.84
CA PRO A 462 0.01 -8.68 -17.60
C PRO A 462 0.27 -9.06 -19.06
N GLN A 463 -0.46 -10.06 -19.55
CA GLN A 463 -0.31 -10.54 -20.92
C GLN A 463 -0.59 -9.44 -21.95
N THR A 464 -1.56 -8.57 -21.67
CA THR A 464 -1.86 -7.43 -22.54
C THR A 464 -0.69 -6.47 -22.67
N ALA A 465 0.09 -6.27 -21.62
CA ALA A 465 1.29 -5.44 -21.68
C ALA A 465 2.39 -6.11 -22.49
N ILE A 466 2.60 -7.41 -22.30
CA ILE A 466 3.59 -8.20 -23.07
C ILE A 466 3.23 -8.20 -24.56
N ASP A 467 1.94 -8.38 -24.88
CA ASP A 467 1.47 -8.41 -26.27
C ASP A 467 1.72 -7.08 -27.00
N LYS A 468 1.69 -5.97 -26.29
CA LYS A 468 1.95 -4.63 -26.82
C LYS A 468 3.42 -4.26 -26.84
N ASN A 469 4.26 -4.95 -26.07
CA ASN A 469 5.67 -4.61 -25.90
C ASN A 469 6.50 -5.88 -25.75
N GLU A 470 7.10 -6.34 -26.85
CA GLU A 470 7.92 -7.54 -26.89
C GLU A 470 9.15 -7.49 -25.97
N ASN A 471 9.56 -6.30 -25.54
CA ASN A 471 10.70 -6.13 -24.64
C ASN A 471 10.36 -6.45 -23.18
N LEU A 472 9.07 -6.58 -22.84
CA LEU A 472 8.66 -7.02 -21.51
C LEU A 472 8.79 -8.53 -21.40
N LYS A 473 9.60 -8.98 -20.44
CA LYS A 473 9.80 -10.41 -20.17
C LYS A 473 9.00 -10.80 -18.93
N GLN A 474 8.33 -11.96 -18.99
CA GLN A 474 7.51 -12.45 -17.89
C GLN A 474 8.37 -12.80 -16.67
N ASN A 475 7.75 -12.70 -15.48
CA ASN A 475 8.33 -13.23 -14.25
C ASN A 475 8.38 -14.77 -14.29
N PRO A 476 9.42 -15.39 -13.66
CA PRO A 476 9.44 -16.85 -13.48
C PRO A 476 8.17 -17.37 -12.81
N GLY A 477 7.72 -18.55 -13.21
CA GLY A 477 6.52 -19.19 -12.66
C GLY A 477 5.22 -18.91 -13.40
N TYR A 478 5.29 -18.04 -14.42
CA TYR A 478 4.09 -17.67 -15.19
C TYR A 478 4.25 -17.86 -16.69
#